data_28ef7c1d07cc1d6375875b06278501f3
#
_entry.id   28ef7c1d07cc1d6375875b06278501f3
#
_cell.length_a   1.000
_cell.length_b   1.000
_cell.length_c   1.000
_cell.angle_alpha   90.00
_cell.angle_beta   90.00
_cell.angle_gamma   90.00
#
_symmetry.space_group_name_H-M   'P 1'
#
loop_
_entity.id
_entity.type
_entity.pdbx_description
1 polymer ?
#
loop_
_entity_poly.entity_id
_entity_poly.type
_entity_poly.pdbx_seq_one_letter_code
_entity_poly.pdbx_strand_id
1 'polypeptide(L)'
;MADIITAAMIVIGDEILSGRTKDRNIGHLADVMTAIGIDLKEVRIVPDEEDEIVAAVNAVRSRYDYVFTSGGIGPTHDDITADSISKAFGVPCEYDEKAYAMMEAHYAKRGLEFTEARKRMARMPRGAHHIDNPVSMAPGFRIGNVHVMAGVPSIFQAMLDNVVPTLRTGQKLLSTAIHCPFGEGVIGGPLGEIQKAHPDTIIGSYPKYLDGAFWTELVVRARTQEALDAAADEVRAMVEALGPKAA
;
A
#
# COMPACT_ATOMS: atom_id res chain seq x y z
N MET A 1 -11.68 -0.34 -22.97
CA MET A 1 -10.47 -0.71 -22.19
C MET A 1 -10.89 -0.69 -20.73
N ALA A 2 -10.52 -1.69 -19.94
CA ALA A 2 -10.79 -1.65 -18.51
C ALA A 2 -9.95 -0.55 -17.87
N ASP A 3 -10.55 0.18 -16.91
CA ASP A 3 -9.88 1.29 -16.25
C ASP A 3 -8.67 0.82 -15.43
N ILE A 4 -7.57 1.55 -15.53
CA ILE A 4 -6.44 1.39 -14.62
C ILE A 4 -6.79 2.14 -13.33
N ILE A 5 -6.97 1.42 -12.24
CA ILE A 5 -7.23 1.97 -10.92
C ILE A 5 -5.93 2.12 -10.18
N THR A 6 -5.71 3.27 -9.58
CA THR A 6 -4.44 3.64 -8.94
C THR A 6 -4.60 3.95 -7.47
N ALA A 7 -3.56 3.67 -6.70
CA ALA A 7 -3.51 3.97 -5.28
C ALA A 7 -2.18 4.61 -4.86
N ALA A 8 -2.21 5.34 -3.76
CA ALA A 8 -1.04 5.77 -3.02
C ALA A 8 -1.17 5.37 -1.53
N MET A 9 -0.03 5.28 -0.86
CA MET A 9 0.03 5.06 0.59
C MET A 9 0.84 6.15 1.28
N ILE A 10 0.40 6.56 2.46
CA ILE A 10 1.15 7.43 3.37
C ILE A 10 1.34 6.68 4.68
N VAL A 11 2.58 6.43 5.05
CA VAL A 11 2.95 5.87 6.35
C VAL A 11 3.34 7.05 7.24
N ILE A 12 2.70 7.15 8.39
CA ILE A 12 2.87 8.24 9.35
C ILE A 12 3.48 7.64 10.60
N GLY A 13 4.65 8.10 11.00
CA GLY A 13 5.33 7.61 12.19
C GLY A 13 6.83 7.89 12.22
N ASP A 14 7.28 8.60 13.23
CA ASP A 14 8.70 8.86 13.50
C ASP A 14 9.49 7.57 13.76
N GLU A 15 8.85 6.53 14.30
CA GLU A 15 9.48 5.24 14.55
C GLU A 15 9.89 4.50 13.27
N ILE A 16 9.21 4.78 12.15
CA ILE A 16 9.57 4.23 10.85
C ILE A 16 10.78 5.01 10.29
N LEU A 17 10.73 6.33 10.34
CA LEU A 17 11.80 7.21 9.86
C LEU A 17 13.11 7.03 10.64
N SER A 18 13.00 6.85 11.95
CA SER A 18 14.16 6.56 12.81
C SER A 18 14.70 5.14 12.68
N GLY A 19 13.99 4.26 11.97
CA GLY A 19 14.37 2.85 11.81
C GLY A 19 14.14 2.00 13.07
N ARG A 20 13.51 2.54 14.10
CA ARG A 20 13.14 1.83 15.33
C ARG A 20 12.15 0.70 15.05
N THR A 21 11.20 0.96 14.15
CA THR A 21 10.23 -0.02 13.67
C THR A 21 10.41 -0.21 12.18
N LYS A 22 10.33 -1.46 11.71
CA LYS A 22 10.32 -1.78 10.28
C LYS A 22 8.86 -1.83 9.82
N ASP A 23 8.54 -1.06 8.78
CA ASP A 23 7.21 -1.12 8.18
C ASP A 23 6.88 -2.52 7.65
N ARG A 24 5.63 -2.94 7.84
CA ARG A 24 5.06 -4.20 7.34
C ARG A 24 3.75 -3.98 6.58
N ASN A 25 3.24 -2.77 6.58
CA ASN A 25 1.95 -2.44 5.99
C ASN A 25 2.07 -2.14 4.50
N ILE A 26 3.19 -1.56 4.06
CA ILE A 26 3.45 -1.26 2.64
C ILE A 26 3.40 -2.54 1.80
N GLY A 27 4.17 -3.56 2.19
CA GLY A 27 4.21 -4.83 1.46
C GLY A 27 2.85 -5.51 1.42
N HIS A 28 2.17 -5.57 2.57
CA HIS A 28 0.83 -6.16 2.65
C HIS A 28 -0.19 -5.41 1.77
N LEU A 29 -0.21 -4.08 1.82
CA LEU A 29 -1.09 -3.28 0.94
C LEU A 29 -0.77 -3.52 -0.54
N ALA A 30 0.51 -3.57 -0.91
CA ALA A 30 0.93 -3.80 -2.29
C ALA A 30 0.44 -5.17 -2.81
N ASP A 31 0.56 -6.22 -1.99
CA ASP A 31 0.09 -7.57 -2.33
C ASP A 31 -1.43 -7.59 -2.54
N VAL A 32 -2.20 -7.00 -1.59
CA VAL A 32 -3.67 -6.94 -1.66
C VAL A 32 -4.12 -6.13 -2.88
N MET A 33 -3.56 -4.94 -3.10
CA MET A 33 -3.93 -4.08 -4.23
C MET A 33 -3.63 -4.77 -5.57
N THR A 34 -2.46 -5.39 -5.70
CA THR A 34 -2.09 -6.17 -6.90
C THR A 34 -3.10 -7.30 -7.15
N ALA A 35 -3.50 -8.03 -6.11
CA ALA A 35 -4.43 -9.15 -6.22
C ALA A 35 -5.82 -8.73 -6.73
N ILE A 36 -6.25 -7.49 -6.47
CA ILE A 36 -7.55 -6.94 -6.90
C ILE A 36 -7.45 -6.01 -8.11
N GLY A 37 -6.26 -5.87 -8.72
CA GLY A 37 -6.05 -5.08 -9.93
C GLY A 37 -5.96 -3.57 -9.72
N ILE A 38 -5.54 -3.14 -8.53
CA ILE A 38 -5.25 -1.73 -8.20
C ILE A 38 -3.73 -1.55 -8.18
N ASP A 39 -3.23 -0.56 -8.91
CA ASP A 39 -1.80 -0.27 -8.96
C ASP A 39 -1.40 0.65 -7.79
N LEU A 40 -0.63 0.16 -6.84
CA LEU A 40 0.03 1.02 -5.87
C LEU A 40 1.20 1.76 -6.56
N LYS A 41 1.02 3.05 -6.81
CA LYS A 41 1.94 3.87 -7.61
C LYS A 41 2.94 4.68 -6.79
N GLU A 42 2.57 5.03 -5.56
CA GLU A 42 3.38 5.91 -4.72
C GLU A 42 3.24 5.52 -3.25
N VAL A 43 4.35 5.56 -2.53
CA VAL A 43 4.38 5.44 -1.08
C VAL A 43 5.17 6.60 -0.51
N ARG A 44 4.64 7.28 0.49
CA ARG A 44 5.31 8.32 1.26
C ARG A 44 5.43 7.88 2.70
N ILE A 45 6.55 8.21 3.33
CA ILE A 45 6.75 8.05 4.77
C ILE A 45 6.99 9.46 5.31
N VAL A 46 6.17 9.87 6.27
CA VAL A 46 6.22 11.23 6.85
C VAL A 46 6.28 11.17 8.37
N PRO A 47 6.86 12.18 9.03
CA PRO A 47 6.86 12.27 10.48
C PRO A 47 5.45 12.55 11.04
N ASP A 48 5.31 12.42 12.37
CA ASP A 48 4.12 12.82 13.11
C ASP A 48 4.04 14.34 13.25
N GLU A 49 4.08 15.05 12.11
CA GLU A 49 4.00 16.50 12.00
C GLU A 49 2.82 16.90 11.12
N GLU A 50 1.95 17.79 11.64
CA GLU A 50 0.69 18.15 10.97
C GLU A 50 0.90 18.67 9.54
N ASP A 51 1.85 19.59 9.34
CA ASP A 51 2.06 20.20 8.03
C ASP A 51 2.61 19.20 7.01
N GLU A 52 3.45 18.25 7.43
CA GLU A 52 3.97 17.17 6.58
C GLU A 52 2.87 16.17 6.19
N ILE A 53 2.01 15.79 7.13
CA ILE A 53 0.85 14.93 6.85
C ILE A 53 -0.11 15.62 5.88
N VAL A 54 -0.45 16.89 6.13
CA VAL A 54 -1.33 17.70 5.27
C VAL A 54 -0.76 17.82 3.86
N ALA A 55 0.54 18.13 3.74
CA ALA A 55 1.21 18.26 2.45
C ALA A 55 1.20 16.93 1.68
N ALA A 56 1.51 15.81 2.35
CA ALA A 56 1.51 14.49 1.75
C ALA A 56 0.10 14.10 1.23
N VAL A 57 -0.93 14.30 2.04
CA VAL A 57 -2.33 14.02 1.67
C VAL A 57 -2.76 14.84 0.45
N ASN A 58 -2.52 16.15 0.48
CA ASN A 58 -2.90 17.04 -0.61
C ASN A 58 -2.16 16.73 -1.92
N ALA A 59 -0.91 16.26 -1.83
CA ALA A 59 -0.13 15.89 -3.01
C ALA A 59 -0.64 14.63 -3.71
N VAL A 60 -1.26 13.67 -2.99
CA VAL A 60 -1.64 12.38 -3.57
C VAL A 60 -3.14 12.22 -3.79
N ARG A 61 -4.01 12.84 -2.96
CA ARG A 61 -5.46 12.61 -3.03
C ARG A 61 -6.13 13.07 -4.34
N SER A 62 -5.53 14.01 -5.05
CA SER A 62 -6.03 14.49 -6.36
C SER A 62 -5.45 13.72 -7.54
N ARG A 63 -4.43 12.88 -7.33
CA ARG A 63 -3.69 12.17 -8.37
C ARG A 63 -4.07 10.69 -8.50
N TYR A 64 -4.54 10.09 -7.41
CA TYR A 64 -4.82 8.66 -7.34
C TYR A 64 -6.29 8.41 -7.00
N ASP A 65 -6.81 7.28 -7.48
CA ASP A 65 -8.20 6.88 -7.18
C ASP A 65 -8.40 6.60 -5.70
N TYR A 66 -7.38 6.02 -5.03
CA TYR A 66 -7.39 5.72 -3.61
C TYR A 66 -6.11 6.16 -2.91
N VAL A 67 -6.27 6.62 -1.68
CA VAL A 67 -5.15 6.90 -0.77
C VAL A 67 -5.38 6.13 0.52
N PHE A 68 -4.37 5.40 0.96
CA PHE A 68 -4.38 4.68 2.23
C PHE A 68 -3.37 5.31 3.17
N THR A 69 -3.74 5.49 4.45
CA THR A 69 -2.75 5.91 5.45
C THR A 69 -2.59 4.82 6.51
N SER A 70 -1.42 4.77 7.13
CA SER A 70 -1.08 3.86 8.21
C SER A 70 -0.38 4.62 9.31
N GLY A 71 -0.97 4.66 10.51
CA GLY A 71 -0.38 5.29 11.70
C GLY A 71 -1.11 6.55 12.20
N GLY A 72 -0.75 6.98 13.40
CA GLY A 72 -1.17 8.24 14.02
C GLY A 72 -2.65 8.36 14.40
N ILE A 73 -3.38 7.24 14.63
CA ILE A 73 -4.79 7.24 15.08
C ILE A 73 -4.99 6.55 16.44
N GLY A 74 -3.94 6.45 17.23
CA GLY A 74 -3.97 5.89 18.56
C GLY A 74 -4.39 6.89 19.63
N PRO A 75 -4.17 6.53 20.93
CA PRO A 75 -4.60 7.34 22.06
C PRO A 75 -3.56 8.34 22.57
N THR A 76 -2.36 8.38 21.99
CA THR A 76 -1.24 9.17 22.50
C THR A 76 -1.23 10.60 21.92
N HIS A 77 -0.38 11.45 22.43
CA HIS A 77 -0.37 12.87 22.08
C HIS A 77 0.18 13.14 20.67
N ASP A 78 0.99 12.24 20.16
CA ASP A 78 1.57 12.20 18.84
C ASP A 78 0.63 11.59 17.77
N ASP A 79 -0.50 10.98 18.18
CA ASP A 79 -1.55 10.52 17.27
C ASP A 79 -2.38 11.71 16.75
N ILE A 80 -1.87 12.38 15.72
CA ILE A 80 -2.44 13.62 15.15
C ILE A 80 -3.04 13.44 13.76
N THR A 81 -3.10 12.21 13.24
CA THR A 81 -3.56 11.94 11.87
C THR A 81 -4.99 12.42 11.64
N ALA A 82 -5.92 12.21 12.59
CA ALA A 82 -7.31 12.65 12.43
C ALA A 82 -7.44 14.18 12.29
N ASP A 83 -6.68 14.94 13.11
CA ASP A 83 -6.64 16.40 13.05
C ASP A 83 -6.01 16.87 11.73
N SER A 84 -4.89 16.27 11.31
CA SER A 84 -4.18 16.60 10.07
C SER A 84 -5.01 16.33 8.82
N ILE A 85 -5.72 15.19 8.77
CA ILE A 85 -6.64 14.87 7.68
C ILE A 85 -7.81 15.87 7.65
N SER A 86 -8.36 16.21 8.82
CA SER A 86 -9.43 17.23 8.91
C SER A 86 -8.97 18.57 8.35
N LYS A 87 -7.76 19.01 8.69
CA LYS A 87 -7.15 20.23 8.15
C LYS A 87 -6.95 20.14 6.64
N ALA A 88 -6.45 19.01 6.12
CA ALA A 88 -6.26 18.80 4.69
C ALA A 88 -7.57 18.89 3.89
N PHE A 89 -8.69 18.49 4.49
CA PHE A 89 -10.01 18.54 3.86
C PHE A 89 -10.79 19.83 4.19
N GLY A 90 -10.26 20.69 5.06
CA GLY A 90 -10.92 21.94 5.45
C GLY A 90 -12.21 21.73 6.26
N VAL A 91 -12.30 20.66 7.03
CA VAL A 91 -13.45 20.31 7.87
C VAL A 91 -13.04 20.20 9.34
N PRO A 92 -13.97 20.39 10.31
CA PRO A 92 -13.68 20.18 11.72
C PRO A 92 -13.31 18.72 12.02
N CYS A 93 -12.37 18.51 12.95
CA CYS A 93 -12.14 17.22 13.60
C CYS A 93 -12.98 17.19 14.88
N GLU A 94 -13.92 16.28 14.98
CA GLU A 94 -14.85 16.20 16.09
C GLU A 94 -15.07 14.75 16.56
N TYR A 95 -15.62 14.59 17.75
CA TYR A 95 -16.03 13.27 18.22
C TYR A 95 -17.20 12.76 17.35
N ASP A 96 -16.99 11.61 16.73
CA ASP A 96 -18.07 10.91 16.04
C ASP A 96 -18.93 10.17 17.08
N GLU A 97 -20.22 10.46 17.11
CA GLU A 97 -21.14 9.91 18.12
C GLU A 97 -21.21 8.40 18.09
N LYS A 98 -21.17 7.79 16.90
CA LYS A 98 -21.23 6.33 16.74
C LYS A 98 -19.94 5.68 17.24
N ALA A 99 -18.77 6.21 16.84
CA ALA A 99 -17.48 5.72 17.33
C ALA A 99 -17.37 5.84 18.85
N TYR A 100 -17.77 7.00 19.37
CA TYR A 100 -17.73 7.25 20.81
C TYR A 100 -18.58 6.25 21.59
N ALA A 101 -19.87 6.11 21.20
CA ALA A 101 -20.79 5.18 21.89
C ALA A 101 -20.33 3.72 21.78
N MET A 102 -19.81 3.32 20.63
CA MET A 102 -19.30 1.97 20.39
C MET A 102 -18.10 1.67 21.27
N MET A 103 -17.15 2.61 21.37
CA MET A 103 -15.96 2.46 22.20
C MET A 103 -16.30 2.51 23.69
N GLU A 104 -17.17 3.44 24.12
CA GLU A 104 -17.63 3.51 25.51
C GLU A 104 -18.25 2.18 25.98
N ALA A 105 -19.17 1.64 25.17
CA ALA A 105 -19.78 0.34 25.46
C ALA A 105 -18.76 -0.80 25.52
N HIS A 106 -17.76 -0.79 24.63
CA HIS A 106 -16.70 -1.79 24.63
C HIS A 106 -15.85 -1.75 25.91
N TYR A 107 -15.42 -0.55 26.32
CA TYR A 107 -14.62 -0.40 27.56
C TYR A 107 -15.44 -0.72 28.80
N ALA A 108 -16.70 -0.28 28.87
CA ALA A 108 -17.61 -0.61 29.97
C ALA A 108 -17.82 -2.13 30.12
N LYS A 109 -18.04 -2.85 29.00
CA LYS A 109 -18.19 -4.32 29.01
C LYS A 109 -16.95 -5.05 29.55
N ARG A 110 -15.76 -4.45 29.41
CA ARG A 110 -14.49 -5.01 29.90
C ARG A 110 -14.14 -4.54 31.31
N GLY A 111 -14.94 -3.70 31.93
CA GLY A 111 -14.65 -3.09 33.24
C GLY A 111 -13.46 -2.14 33.19
N LEU A 112 -13.18 -1.54 32.04
CA LEU A 112 -12.07 -0.62 31.83
C LEU A 112 -12.60 0.81 31.72
N GLU A 113 -11.84 1.76 32.26
CA GLU A 113 -12.17 3.18 32.15
C GLU A 113 -12.02 3.66 30.70
N PHE A 114 -13.00 4.43 30.22
CA PHE A 114 -12.93 5.13 28.94
C PHE A 114 -12.31 6.52 29.15
N THR A 115 -10.98 6.53 29.31
CA THR A 115 -10.17 7.72 29.63
C THR A 115 -10.20 8.75 28.48
N GLU A 116 -9.82 10.01 28.79
CA GLU A 116 -9.73 11.06 27.77
C GLU A 116 -8.78 10.69 26.61
N ALA A 117 -7.67 10.00 26.92
CA ALA A 117 -6.77 9.47 25.90
C ALA A 117 -7.48 8.49 24.96
N ARG A 118 -8.30 7.58 25.49
CA ARG A 118 -9.06 6.62 24.68
C ARG A 118 -10.17 7.28 23.87
N LYS A 119 -10.82 8.31 24.41
CA LYS A 119 -11.85 9.08 23.70
C LYS A 119 -11.31 9.74 22.44
N ARG A 120 -10.05 10.18 22.43
CA ARG A 120 -9.43 10.77 21.23
C ARG A 120 -9.53 9.89 19.99
N MET A 121 -9.48 8.56 20.17
CA MET A 121 -9.61 7.61 19.04
C MET A 121 -11.01 7.59 18.40
N ALA A 122 -12.00 8.25 19.01
CA ALA A 122 -13.32 8.45 18.43
C ALA A 122 -13.43 9.77 17.63
N ARG A 123 -12.33 10.54 17.51
CA ARG A 123 -12.30 11.78 16.73
C ARG A 123 -12.00 11.48 15.27
N MET A 124 -12.75 12.12 14.39
CA MET A 124 -12.53 12.03 12.94
C MET A 124 -13.04 13.28 12.22
N PRO A 125 -12.68 13.49 10.96
CA PRO A 125 -13.20 14.59 10.15
C PRO A 125 -14.71 14.51 10.04
N ARG A 126 -15.40 15.67 10.16
CA ARG A 126 -16.85 15.75 9.91
C ARG A 126 -17.21 15.21 8.53
N GLY A 127 -18.17 14.29 8.49
CA GLY A 127 -18.63 13.65 7.26
C GLY A 127 -17.79 12.44 6.83
N ALA A 128 -16.84 12.00 7.65
CA ALA A 128 -16.12 10.76 7.42
C ALA A 128 -17.03 9.53 7.64
N HIS A 129 -16.66 8.41 7.04
CA HIS A 129 -17.30 7.11 7.22
C HIS A 129 -16.36 6.19 8.01
N HIS A 130 -16.92 5.39 8.90
CA HIS A 130 -16.12 4.43 9.68
C HIS A 130 -15.46 3.36 8.81
N ILE A 131 -14.25 2.98 9.22
CA ILE A 131 -13.61 1.72 8.83
C ILE A 131 -13.59 0.87 10.09
N ASP A 132 -14.28 -0.26 10.06
CA ASP A 132 -14.41 -1.13 11.21
C ASP A 132 -13.06 -1.74 11.60
N ASN A 133 -12.82 -1.79 12.92
CA ASN A 133 -11.65 -2.41 13.51
C ASN A 133 -12.10 -3.49 14.52
N PRO A 134 -12.18 -4.74 14.09
CA PRO A 134 -12.63 -5.83 14.95
C PRO A 134 -11.62 -6.22 16.05
N VAL A 135 -10.38 -5.74 15.96
CA VAL A 135 -9.30 -6.10 16.92
C VAL A 135 -9.34 -5.24 18.17
N SER A 136 -9.40 -3.90 18.02
CA SER A 136 -9.35 -2.98 19.16
C SER A 136 -10.60 -2.12 19.34
N MET A 137 -11.55 -2.21 18.44
CA MET A 137 -12.80 -1.43 18.38
C MET A 137 -12.61 0.08 18.10
N ALA A 138 -11.41 0.62 18.19
CA ALA A 138 -11.13 1.99 17.79
C ALA A 138 -11.15 2.06 16.24
N PRO A 139 -12.14 2.70 15.62
CA PRO A 139 -12.31 2.66 14.18
C PRO A 139 -11.24 3.50 13.47
N GLY A 140 -10.94 3.14 12.22
CA GLY A 140 -10.42 4.07 11.25
C GLY A 140 -11.55 4.83 10.58
N PHE A 141 -11.21 5.61 9.55
CA PHE A 141 -12.22 6.35 8.82
C PHE A 141 -11.84 6.58 7.36
N ARG A 142 -12.86 6.84 6.54
CA ARG A 142 -12.69 7.27 5.15
C ARG A 142 -13.32 8.64 4.94
N ILE A 143 -12.58 9.56 4.33
CA ILE A 143 -13.10 10.83 3.83
C ILE A 143 -12.68 11.02 2.37
N GLY A 144 -13.63 11.27 1.48
CA GLY A 144 -13.36 11.24 0.05
C GLY A 144 -12.78 9.89 -0.40
N ASN A 145 -11.61 9.93 -1.01
CA ASN A 145 -10.83 8.75 -1.42
C ASN A 145 -9.70 8.37 -0.45
N VAL A 146 -9.61 9.03 0.71
CA VAL A 146 -8.56 8.78 1.71
C VAL A 146 -9.10 7.84 2.78
N HIS A 147 -8.43 6.69 2.96
CA HIS A 147 -8.73 5.64 3.92
C HIS A 147 -7.68 5.65 5.02
N VAL A 148 -8.08 5.99 6.23
CA VAL A 148 -7.19 6.19 7.38
C VAL A 148 -7.27 4.99 8.31
N MET A 149 -6.15 4.30 8.49
CA MET A 149 -6.06 3.05 9.26
C MET A 149 -4.90 3.07 10.25
N ALA A 150 -4.95 2.18 11.22
CA ALA A 150 -3.95 2.07 12.30
C ALA A 150 -2.58 1.64 11.78
N GLY A 151 -1.50 2.02 12.51
CA GLY A 151 -0.12 1.61 12.19
C GLY A 151 0.21 0.16 12.56
N VAL A 152 -0.45 -0.40 13.59
CA VAL A 152 -0.20 -1.77 14.06
C VAL A 152 -0.59 -2.78 12.98
N PRO A 153 0.35 -3.64 12.50
CA PRO A 153 0.12 -4.48 11.31
C PRO A 153 -1.13 -5.36 11.37
N SER A 154 -1.37 -6.02 12.49
CA SER A 154 -2.57 -6.88 12.63
C SER A 154 -3.88 -6.10 12.61
N ILE A 155 -3.87 -4.85 13.08
CA ILE A 155 -5.02 -3.96 13.05
C ILE A 155 -5.20 -3.39 11.65
N PHE A 156 -4.13 -2.93 11.02
CA PHE A 156 -4.13 -2.44 9.64
C PHE A 156 -4.73 -3.48 8.67
N GLN A 157 -4.27 -4.72 8.76
CA GLN A 157 -4.75 -5.83 7.93
C GLN A 157 -6.24 -6.08 8.15
N ALA A 158 -6.69 -6.18 9.40
CA ALA A 158 -8.10 -6.38 9.70
C ALA A 158 -9.01 -5.22 9.24
N MET A 159 -8.51 -3.99 9.30
CA MET A 159 -9.20 -2.82 8.74
C MET A 159 -9.22 -2.86 7.21
N LEU A 160 -8.11 -3.22 6.57
CA LEU A 160 -8.01 -3.32 5.12
C LEU A 160 -8.97 -4.38 4.57
N ASP A 161 -9.13 -5.52 5.26
CA ASP A 161 -10.08 -6.56 4.89
C ASP A 161 -11.53 -6.03 4.82
N ASN A 162 -11.89 -5.06 5.68
CA ASN A 162 -13.19 -4.38 5.65
C ASN A 162 -13.28 -3.32 4.55
N VAL A 163 -12.17 -2.74 4.13
CA VAL A 163 -12.13 -1.72 3.06
C VAL A 163 -12.18 -2.36 1.68
N VAL A 164 -11.43 -3.44 1.44
CA VAL A 164 -11.29 -4.11 0.14
C VAL A 164 -12.63 -4.36 -0.58
N PRO A 165 -13.68 -4.89 0.06
CA PRO A 165 -14.98 -5.12 -0.60
C PRO A 165 -15.69 -3.85 -1.08
N THR A 166 -15.27 -2.67 -0.60
CA THR A 166 -15.85 -1.38 -0.95
C THR A 166 -15.16 -0.68 -2.12
N LEU A 167 -14.00 -1.23 -2.54
CA LEU A 167 -13.18 -0.64 -3.60
C LEU A 167 -13.66 -1.07 -4.98
N ARG A 168 -13.63 -0.13 -5.93
CA ARG A 168 -13.71 -0.46 -7.34
C ARG A 168 -12.40 -1.10 -7.75
N THR A 169 -12.47 -2.27 -8.36
CA THR A 169 -11.29 -3.01 -8.83
C THR A 169 -10.98 -2.68 -10.29
N GLY A 170 -9.72 -2.81 -10.67
CA GLY A 170 -9.25 -2.63 -12.03
C GLY A 170 -8.85 -3.93 -12.70
N GLN A 171 -8.22 -3.82 -13.86
CA GLN A 171 -7.65 -4.96 -14.57
C GLN A 171 -6.39 -5.44 -13.85
N LYS A 172 -6.37 -6.73 -13.49
CA LYS A 172 -5.19 -7.34 -12.85
C LYS A 172 -3.98 -7.30 -13.78
N LEU A 173 -2.83 -7.04 -13.18
CA LEU A 173 -1.55 -7.17 -13.86
C LEU A 173 -1.12 -8.65 -13.80
N LEU A 174 -1.11 -9.32 -14.96
CA LEU A 174 -0.60 -10.68 -15.10
C LEU A 174 0.92 -10.67 -15.01
N SER A 175 1.51 -11.76 -14.55
CA SER A 175 2.96 -11.86 -14.35
C SER A 175 3.45 -13.27 -14.63
N THR A 176 4.63 -13.38 -15.23
CA THR A 176 5.38 -14.63 -15.36
C THR A 176 6.85 -14.40 -15.01
N ALA A 177 7.46 -15.38 -14.35
CA ALA A 177 8.88 -15.35 -13.99
C ALA A 177 9.66 -16.32 -14.86
N ILE A 178 10.84 -15.91 -15.31
CA ILE A 178 11.75 -16.68 -16.17
C ILE A 178 13.09 -16.74 -15.47
N HIS A 179 13.60 -17.95 -15.28
CA HIS A 179 14.92 -18.17 -14.71
C HIS A 179 16.01 -17.85 -15.75
N CYS A 180 16.98 -17.01 -15.36
CA CYS A 180 18.11 -16.64 -16.19
C CYS A 180 19.43 -16.92 -15.43
N PRO A 181 20.32 -17.80 -15.93
CA PRO A 181 21.56 -18.12 -15.25
C PRO A 181 22.63 -17.02 -15.34
N PHE A 182 22.36 -15.94 -16.08
CA PHE A 182 23.29 -14.84 -16.31
C PHE A 182 23.02 -13.66 -15.39
N GLY A 183 24.08 -12.88 -15.11
CA GLY A 183 23.98 -11.62 -14.40
C GLY A 183 23.49 -10.48 -15.28
N GLU A 184 22.97 -9.42 -14.65
CA GLU A 184 22.36 -8.26 -15.34
C GLU A 184 23.31 -7.57 -16.33
N GLY A 185 24.62 -7.59 -16.08
CA GLY A 185 25.61 -7.03 -17.02
C GLY A 185 25.63 -7.70 -18.40
N VAL A 186 25.19 -8.97 -18.50
CA VAL A 186 25.10 -9.70 -19.77
C VAL A 186 23.77 -9.45 -20.48
N ILE A 187 22.69 -9.42 -19.70
CA ILE A 187 21.32 -9.40 -20.26
C ILE A 187 20.73 -7.99 -20.42
N GLY A 188 21.31 -6.97 -19.76
CA GLY A 188 20.70 -5.64 -19.67
C GLY A 188 20.45 -4.98 -21.04
N GLY A 189 21.39 -5.11 -22.00
CA GLY A 189 21.23 -4.61 -23.35
C GLY A 189 20.08 -5.31 -24.11
N PRO A 190 20.17 -6.63 -24.31
CA PRO A 190 19.11 -7.40 -24.98
C PRO A 190 17.73 -7.25 -24.31
N LEU A 191 17.66 -7.27 -22.99
CA LEU A 191 16.41 -7.12 -22.25
C LEU A 191 15.77 -5.73 -22.47
N GLY A 192 16.62 -4.70 -22.56
CA GLY A 192 16.17 -3.34 -22.88
C GLY A 192 15.58 -3.20 -24.28
N GLU A 193 16.09 -3.92 -25.26
CA GLU A 193 15.52 -3.93 -26.62
C GLU A 193 14.15 -4.65 -26.65
N ILE A 194 14.01 -5.76 -25.93
CA ILE A 194 12.72 -6.46 -25.79
C ILE A 194 11.70 -5.54 -25.10
N GLN A 195 12.08 -4.82 -24.03
CA GLN A 195 11.17 -3.88 -23.38
C GLN A 195 10.69 -2.77 -24.32
N LYS A 196 11.56 -2.28 -25.22
CA LYS A 196 11.16 -1.27 -26.22
C LYS A 196 10.21 -1.83 -27.28
N ALA A 197 10.40 -3.10 -27.67
CA ALA A 197 9.51 -3.78 -28.62
C ALA A 197 8.11 -4.06 -28.03
N HIS A 198 8.02 -4.21 -26.71
CA HIS A 198 6.78 -4.48 -25.98
C HIS A 198 6.42 -3.35 -24.99
N PRO A 199 6.02 -2.15 -25.46
CA PRO A 199 5.80 -0.97 -24.61
C PRO A 199 4.60 -1.09 -23.65
N ASP A 200 3.70 -2.02 -23.90
CA ASP A 200 2.53 -2.36 -23.08
C ASP A 200 2.82 -3.43 -22.00
N THR A 201 4.09 -3.81 -21.86
CA THR A 201 4.58 -4.71 -20.82
C THR A 201 5.53 -4.00 -19.86
N ILE A 202 5.81 -4.65 -18.72
CA ILE A 202 6.82 -4.23 -17.76
C ILE A 202 7.75 -5.42 -17.53
N ILE A 203 9.03 -5.28 -17.90
CA ILE A 203 10.03 -6.31 -17.73
C ILE A 203 11.03 -5.86 -16.66
N GLY A 204 11.15 -6.67 -15.61
CA GLY A 204 12.08 -6.43 -14.51
C GLY A 204 13.11 -7.55 -14.38
N SER A 205 14.32 -7.21 -13.90
CA SER A 205 15.36 -8.17 -13.55
C SER A 205 15.62 -8.11 -12.04
N TYR A 206 15.69 -9.28 -11.42
CA TYR A 206 15.85 -9.43 -9.97
C TYR A 206 16.97 -10.41 -9.69
N PRO A 207 18.19 -9.93 -9.34
CA PRO A 207 19.29 -10.77 -8.96
C PRO A 207 18.96 -11.61 -7.73
N LYS A 208 19.27 -12.90 -7.79
CA LYS A 208 19.07 -13.88 -6.71
C LYS A 208 20.39 -14.52 -6.37
N TYR A 209 20.60 -14.75 -5.08
CA TYR A 209 21.74 -15.49 -4.56
C TYR A 209 21.25 -16.42 -3.46
N LEU A 210 21.43 -17.72 -3.66
CA LEU A 210 21.06 -18.75 -2.69
C LEU A 210 22.05 -19.92 -2.78
N ASP A 211 22.51 -20.39 -1.64
CA ASP A 211 23.40 -21.58 -1.51
C ASP A 211 24.64 -21.54 -2.42
N GLY A 212 25.24 -20.35 -2.59
CA GLY A 212 26.42 -20.18 -3.43
C GLY A 212 26.13 -20.05 -4.94
N ALA A 213 24.88 -20.21 -5.36
CA ALA A 213 24.46 -20.04 -6.73
C ALA A 213 23.90 -18.62 -6.97
N PHE A 214 24.29 -18.01 -8.08
CA PHE A 214 23.81 -16.75 -8.55
C PHE A 214 23.02 -16.92 -9.85
N TRP A 215 21.81 -16.32 -9.89
CA TRP A 215 20.98 -16.22 -11.10
C TRP A 215 20.18 -14.93 -11.08
N THR A 216 19.51 -14.62 -12.18
CA THR A 216 18.57 -13.50 -12.27
C THR A 216 17.18 -14.04 -12.56
N GLU A 217 16.20 -13.61 -11.82
CA GLU A 217 14.79 -13.85 -12.10
C GLU A 217 14.27 -12.71 -12.98
N LEU A 218 13.87 -13.03 -14.21
CA LEU A 218 13.28 -12.07 -15.14
C LEU A 218 11.77 -12.14 -15.02
N VAL A 219 11.14 -11.01 -14.69
CA VAL A 219 9.69 -10.97 -14.47
C VAL A 219 9.06 -10.11 -15.55
N VAL A 220 8.22 -10.72 -16.39
CA VAL A 220 7.41 -10.03 -17.41
C VAL A 220 6.01 -9.84 -16.85
N ARG A 221 5.48 -8.62 -16.97
CA ARG A 221 4.13 -8.26 -16.53
C ARG A 221 3.37 -7.58 -17.66
N ALA A 222 2.09 -7.92 -17.81
CA ALA A 222 1.20 -7.29 -18.79
C ALA A 222 -0.26 -7.31 -18.33
N ARG A 223 -1.11 -6.49 -18.95
CA ARG A 223 -2.56 -6.47 -18.67
C ARG A 223 -3.35 -7.51 -19.45
N THR A 224 -2.79 -8.04 -20.53
CA THR A 224 -3.42 -9.08 -21.35
C THR A 224 -2.51 -10.30 -21.45
N GLN A 225 -3.12 -11.47 -21.60
CA GLN A 225 -2.36 -12.72 -21.75
C GLN A 225 -1.52 -12.69 -23.05
N GLU A 226 -2.08 -12.14 -24.13
CA GLU A 226 -1.38 -12.05 -25.41
C GLU A 226 -0.08 -11.23 -25.30
N ALA A 227 -0.14 -10.04 -24.68
CA ALA A 227 1.04 -9.22 -24.49
C ALA A 227 2.06 -9.87 -23.54
N LEU A 228 1.56 -10.56 -22.48
CA LEU A 228 2.40 -11.29 -21.55
C LEU A 228 3.17 -12.40 -22.26
N ASP A 229 2.47 -13.24 -23.03
CA ASP A 229 3.06 -14.41 -23.70
C ASP A 229 4.05 -13.97 -24.78
N ALA A 230 3.70 -12.98 -25.60
CA ALA A 230 4.58 -12.47 -26.65
C ALA A 230 5.93 -11.97 -26.08
N ALA A 231 5.90 -11.13 -25.05
CA ALA A 231 7.12 -10.62 -24.45
C ALA A 231 7.89 -11.71 -23.67
N ALA A 232 7.18 -12.61 -23.00
CA ALA A 232 7.82 -13.71 -22.26
C ALA A 232 8.53 -14.69 -23.20
N ASP A 233 7.98 -14.98 -24.36
CA ASP A 233 8.60 -15.87 -25.35
C ASP A 233 9.88 -15.23 -25.93
N GLU A 234 9.90 -13.94 -26.21
CA GLU A 234 11.13 -13.25 -26.63
C GLU A 234 12.19 -13.24 -25.53
N VAL A 235 11.79 -13.05 -24.27
CA VAL A 235 12.73 -13.12 -23.11
C VAL A 235 13.29 -14.54 -22.98
N ARG A 236 12.49 -15.60 -23.13
CA ARG A 236 12.97 -16.99 -23.12
C ARG A 236 13.96 -17.26 -24.26
N ALA A 237 13.60 -16.84 -25.48
CA ALA A 237 14.47 -16.99 -26.65
C ALA A 237 15.82 -16.25 -26.47
N MET A 238 15.80 -15.06 -25.88
CA MET A 238 17.01 -14.31 -25.54
C MET A 238 17.89 -15.10 -24.57
N VAL A 239 17.31 -15.66 -23.50
CA VAL A 239 18.06 -16.45 -22.50
C VAL A 239 18.67 -17.71 -23.15
N GLU A 240 17.91 -18.40 -24.00
CA GLU A 240 18.38 -19.57 -24.73
C GLU A 240 19.51 -19.25 -25.71
N ALA A 241 19.42 -18.12 -26.41
CA ALA A 241 20.45 -17.68 -27.37
C ALA A 241 21.81 -17.35 -26.72
N LEU A 242 21.83 -17.01 -25.44
CA LEU A 242 23.07 -16.81 -24.69
C LEU A 242 23.82 -18.12 -24.39
N GLY A 243 23.16 -19.27 -24.59
CA GLY A 243 23.77 -20.60 -24.40
C GLY A 243 23.96 -20.99 -22.92
N PRO A 244 24.60 -22.13 -22.68
CA PRO A 244 24.92 -22.54 -21.32
C PRO A 244 25.96 -21.58 -20.70
N LYS A 245 25.76 -21.22 -19.43
CA LYS A 245 26.74 -20.43 -18.68
C LYS A 245 28.07 -21.21 -18.66
N ALA A 246 29.16 -20.60 -19.14
CA ALA A 246 30.47 -21.19 -18.99
C ALA A 246 30.78 -21.44 -17.51
N ALA A 247 31.26 -22.64 -17.21
CA ALA A 247 31.58 -23.11 -15.86
C ALA A 247 32.70 -22.28 -15.20
#